data_896b59ed75abb8042358819eb39897de
#
_entry.id   896b59ed75abb8042358819eb39897de
#
_cell.length_a   1.000
_cell.length_b   1.000
_cell.length_c   1.000
_cell.angle_alpha   90.00
_cell.angle_beta   90.00
_cell.angle_gamma   90.00
#
_symmetry.space_group_name_H-M   'P 1'
#
loop_
_entity.id
_entity.type
_entity.pdbx_description
1 polymer ?
#
loop_
_entity_poly.entity_id
_entity_poly.type
_entity_poly.pdbx_seq_one_letter_code
_entity_poly.pdbx_strand_id
1 'polypeptide(L)'
;MVARGRRLEPRTSKKRGTATGPSPVDRARNGSKQHLLVDATGIPLAWTVTGGNRNDVTQLVPLIERVPPVRGRPGRPRRRPERVTADRGYDSNALRDQLRERGIEPEIANRYLGHGSGLGRARWVVERTFAWLHHLKRLLVRYDRRHEIHEAFLAIGCCLVCFKRLQNSL
;
A
#
# COMPACT_ATOMS: atom_id res chain seq x y z
N MET A 1 -5.87 -5.40 8.74
CA MET A 1 -5.51 -4.58 7.56
C MET A 1 -4.46 -5.28 6.72
N VAL A 2 -4.42 -5.01 5.44
CA VAL A 2 -3.46 -5.62 4.52
C VAL A 2 -2.64 -4.53 3.85
N ALA A 3 -1.31 -4.64 3.90
CA ALA A 3 -0.39 -3.68 3.31
C ALA A 3 0.41 -4.30 2.17
N ARG A 4 0.60 -3.56 1.08
CA ARG A 4 1.46 -3.94 -0.03
C ARG A 4 2.04 -2.72 -0.74
N GLY A 5 3.31 -2.83 -1.14
CA GLY A 5 3.92 -1.93 -2.10
C GLY A 5 3.84 -2.53 -3.51
N ARG A 6 3.42 -1.76 -4.50
CA ARG A 6 3.45 -2.14 -5.91
C ARG A 6 4.20 -1.10 -6.74
N ARG A 7 5.07 -1.58 -7.59
CA ARG A 7 5.79 -0.73 -8.54
C ARG A 7 4.88 -0.34 -9.69
N LEU A 8 5.01 0.91 -10.11
CA LEU A 8 4.48 1.36 -11.39
C LEU A 8 5.43 0.94 -12.49
N GLU A 9 4.90 0.44 -13.60
CA GLU A 9 5.72 0.17 -14.77
C GLU A 9 6.39 1.47 -15.25
N PRO A 10 7.73 1.47 -15.46
CA PRO A 10 8.47 2.67 -15.79
C PRO A 10 8.37 2.98 -17.28
N ARG A 11 7.17 3.08 -17.84
CA ARG A 11 7.04 3.25 -19.28
C ARG A 11 7.55 4.58 -19.80
N THR A 12 7.94 5.58 -19.03
CA THR A 12 8.56 6.80 -19.57
C THR A 12 8.88 7.88 -18.53
N SER A 13 9.30 7.57 -17.37
CA SER A 13 9.90 8.60 -16.53
C SER A 13 11.31 8.94 -17.05
N LYS A 14 11.42 9.38 -18.31
CA LYS A 14 12.66 9.96 -18.87
C LYS A 14 13.12 11.22 -18.11
N LYS A 15 12.33 11.73 -17.19
CA LYS A 15 12.60 12.95 -16.44
C LYS A 15 12.58 12.65 -14.95
N ARG A 16 13.72 12.87 -14.29
CA ARG A 16 13.88 12.79 -12.84
C ARG A 16 12.83 13.66 -12.14
N GLY A 17 11.86 13.03 -11.48
CA GLY A 17 10.84 13.71 -10.66
C GLY A 17 11.04 13.41 -9.19
N THR A 18 10.41 14.17 -8.30
CA THR A 18 10.33 13.86 -6.86
C THR A 18 9.67 12.51 -6.65
N ALA A 19 10.09 11.74 -5.63
CA ALA A 19 9.66 10.37 -5.36
C ALA A 19 9.84 9.41 -6.57
N THR A 20 10.93 9.56 -7.32
CA THR A 20 11.43 8.59 -8.29
C THR A 20 12.80 8.10 -7.87
N GLY A 21 13.12 6.84 -8.15
CA GLY A 21 14.41 6.26 -7.84
C GLY A 21 14.69 5.01 -8.66
N PRO A 22 15.98 4.60 -8.78
CA PRO A 22 16.37 3.43 -9.56
C PRO A 22 15.70 2.17 -8.98
N SER A 23 15.06 1.40 -9.83
CA SER A 23 14.44 0.12 -9.43
C SER A 23 15.52 -0.95 -9.31
N PRO A 24 15.71 -1.58 -8.16
CA PRO A 24 16.72 -2.64 -8.00
C PRO A 24 16.39 -3.92 -8.79
N VAL A 25 15.16 -4.06 -9.29
CA VAL A 25 14.68 -5.25 -10.01
C VAL A 25 14.51 -4.99 -11.51
N ASP A 26 14.50 -3.71 -11.93
CA ASP A 26 14.21 -3.31 -13.31
C ASP A 26 15.40 -2.58 -13.96
N ARG A 27 16.57 -3.22 -13.93
CA ARG A 27 17.81 -2.72 -14.51
C ARG A 27 18.09 -1.24 -14.19
N ALA A 28 17.90 -0.87 -12.92
CA ALA A 28 18.08 0.49 -12.41
C ALA A 28 17.22 1.58 -13.12
N ARG A 29 16.16 1.21 -13.84
CA ARG A 29 15.24 2.20 -14.42
C ARG A 29 14.57 2.99 -13.30
N ASN A 30 14.48 4.30 -13.49
CA ASN A 30 13.81 5.18 -12.56
C ASN A 30 12.31 4.90 -12.55
N GLY A 31 11.77 4.62 -11.37
CA GLY A 31 10.35 4.33 -11.17
C GLY A 31 9.84 4.87 -9.83
N SER A 32 8.55 4.82 -9.66
CA SER A 32 7.87 5.07 -8.40
C SER A 32 7.21 3.81 -7.89
N LYS A 33 6.98 3.74 -6.58
CA LYS A 33 6.28 2.66 -5.91
C LYS A 33 5.07 3.23 -5.18
N GLN A 34 3.91 2.65 -5.41
CA GLN A 34 2.71 2.92 -4.63
C GLN A 34 2.64 1.95 -3.46
N HIS A 35 2.41 2.47 -2.27
CA HIS A 35 2.12 1.69 -1.08
C HIS A 35 0.66 1.91 -0.70
N LEU A 36 -0.05 0.84 -0.39
CA LEU A 36 -1.46 0.86 -0.09
C LEU A 36 -1.75 0.02 1.15
N LEU A 37 -2.55 0.57 2.04
CA LEU A 37 -3.12 -0.14 3.18
C LEU A 37 -4.63 -0.21 2.98
N VAL A 38 -5.18 -1.42 3.03
CA VAL A 38 -6.61 -1.67 2.87
C VAL A 38 -7.18 -2.40 4.09
N ASP A 39 -8.48 -2.32 4.28
CA ASP A 39 -9.17 -3.18 5.24
C ASP A 39 -9.30 -4.63 4.74
N ALA A 40 -9.95 -5.51 5.51
CA ALA A 40 -10.17 -6.91 5.14
C ALA A 40 -11.05 -7.09 3.90
N THR A 41 -11.80 -6.08 3.48
CA THR A 41 -12.71 -6.10 2.32
C THR A 41 -12.10 -5.42 1.08
N GLY A 42 -10.91 -4.79 1.22
CA GLY A 42 -10.21 -4.11 0.14
C GLY A 42 -10.54 -2.62 0.02
N ILE A 43 -11.15 -2.02 1.04
CA ILE A 43 -11.36 -0.57 1.09
C ILE A 43 -10.04 0.12 1.41
N PRO A 44 -9.56 1.07 0.57
CA PRO A 44 -8.36 1.84 0.84
C PRO A 44 -8.49 2.68 2.11
N LEU A 45 -7.51 2.56 3.01
CA LEU A 45 -7.44 3.29 4.28
C LEU A 45 -6.33 4.32 4.29
N ALA A 46 -5.18 4.00 3.69
CA ALA A 46 -4.05 4.90 3.57
C ALA A 46 -3.20 4.54 2.36
N TRP A 47 -2.52 5.53 1.80
CA TRP A 47 -1.62 5.36 0.65
C TRP A 47 -0.43 6.30 0.73
N THR A 48 0.62 5.97 -0.01
CA THR A 48 1.77 6.85 -0.25
C THR A 48 2.51 6.45 -1.52
N VAL A 49 3.24 7.37 -2.09
CA VAL A 49 4.10 7.17 -3.27
C VAL A 49 5.55 7.44 -2.91
N THR A 50 6.44 6.52 -3.23
CA THR A 50 7.87 6.65 -2.98
C THR A 50 8.70 6.39 -4.24
N GLY A 51 10.00 6.66 -4.18
CA GLY A 51 10.92 6.19 -5.21
C GLY A 51 11.00 4.67 -5.28
N GLY A 52 11.26 4.12 -6.46
CA GLY A 52 11.36 2.67 -6.67
C GLY A 52 12.44 1.96 -5.84
N ASN A 53 13.45 2.71 -5.42
CA ASN A 53 14.55 2.25 -4.55
C ASN A 53 14.21 2.23 -3.06
N ARG A 54 13.07 2.80 -2.64
CA ARG A 54 12.73 2.85 -1.22
C ARG A 54 12.33 1.46 -0.71
N ASN A 55 12.88 1.08 0.44
CA ASN A 55 12.56 -0.19 1.08
C ASN A 55 11.12 -0.16 1.64
N ASP A 56 10.33 -1.20 1.36
CA ASP A 56 8.95 -1.33 1.80
C ASP A 56 8.81 -1.33 3.33
N VAL A 57 9.76 -1.95 4.03
CA VAL A 57 9.82 -2.01 5.50
C VAL A 57 9.68 -0.62 6.13
N THR A 58 10.32 0.39 5.55
CA THR A 58 10.31 1.76 6.08
C THR A 58 8.98 2.49 5.90
N GLN A 59 8.07 1.93 5.09
CA GLN A 59 6.82 2.62 4.72
C GLN A 59 5.60 2.13 5.52
N LEU A 60 5.68 0.97 6.18
CA LEU A 60 4.49 0.38 6.82
C LEU A 60 4.02 1.19 8.04
N VAL A 61 4.92 1.57 8.93
CA VAL A 61 4.55 2.35 10.14
C VAL A 61 3.99 3.73 9.75
N PRO A 62 4.67 4.54 8.90
CA PRO A 62 4.10 5.79 8.42
C PRO A 62 2.74 5.62 7.72
N LEU A 63 2.53 4.52 7.01
CA LEU A 63 1.27 4.24 6.33
C LEU A 63 0.13 3.95 7.33
N ILE A 64 0.43 3.21 8.40
CA ILE A 64 -0.53 2.96 9.49
C ILE A 64 -0.90 4.26 10.22
N GLU A 65 0.07 5.13 10.45
CA GLU A 65 -0.14 6.42 11.12
C GLU A 65 -1.01 7.38 10.30
N ARG A 66 -1.08 7.22 8.98
CA ARG A 66 -1.96 7.96 8.09
C ARG A 66 -3.42 7.48 8.09
N VAL A 67 -3.74 6.35 8.72
CA VAL A 67 -5.11 5.85 8.77
C VAL A 67 -6.00 6.82 9.55
N PRO A 68 -7.07 7.35 8.93
CA PRO A 68 -7.98 8.23 9.63
C PRO A 68 -8.74 7.48 10.73
N PRO A 69 -9.30 8.18 11.74
CA PRO A 69 -10.14 7.54 12.73
C PRO A 69 -11.35 6.88 12.09
N VAL A 70 -11.45 5.55 12.19
CA VAL A 70 -12.54 4.77 11.60
C VAL A 70 -13.66 4.60 12.62
N ARG A 71 -14.87 5.06 12.30
CA ARG A 71 -16.12 4.82 13.04
C ARG A 71 -16.92 3.70 12.35
N GLY A 72 -17.71 2.98 13.11
CA GLY A 72 -18.61 1.93 12.59
C GLY A 72 -19.35 1.21 13.72
N ARG A 73 -18.96 1.44 14.98
CA ARG A 73 -19.62 0.92 16.19
C ARG A 73 -19.72 2.04 17.22
N PRO A 74 -20.67 1.96 18.18
CA PRO A 74 -20.70 2.88 19.33
C PRO A 74 -19.35 2.88 20.05
N GLY A 75 -18.86 4.05 20.47
CA GLY A 75 -17.61 4.22 21.19
C GLY A 75 -16.58 5.09 20.47
N ARG A 76 -15.35 5.10 21.00
CA ARG A 76 -14.25 5.90 20.46
C ARG A 76 -13.82 5.37 19.08
N PRO A 77 -13.62 6.25 18.08
CA PRO A 77 -13.13 5.85 16.76
C PRO A 77 -11.80 5.10 16.85
N ARG A 78 -11.67 4.01 16.11
CA ARG A 78 -10.42 3.22 16.04
C ARG A 78 -9.40 3.97 15.19
N ARG A 79 -8.21 4.15 15.71
CA ARG A 79 -7.07 4.77 15.00
C ARG A 79 -5.99 3.78 14.63
N ARG A 80 -6.04 2.57 15.19
CA ARG A 80 -5.04 1.51 14.98
C ARG A 80 -5.73 0.20 14.63
N PRO A 81 -5.16 -0.59 13.71
CA PRO A 81 -5.63 -1.94 13.46
C PRO A 81 -5.24 -2.85 14.63
N GLU A 82 -6.01 -3.89 14.87
CA GLU A 82 -5.63 -4.97 15.80
C GLU A 82 -4.54 -5.83 15.16
N ARG A 83 -4.57 -5.99 13.82
CA ARG A 83 -3.68 -6.86 13.06
C ARG A 83 -3.34 -6.25 11.71
N VAL A 84 -2.10 -6.44 11.28
CA VAL A 84 -1.63 -6.04 9.96
C VAL A 84 -1.01 -7.24 9.25
N THR A 85 -1.55 -7.58 8.09
CA THR A 85 -1.00 -8.60 7.20
C THR A 85 -0.18 -7.91 6.11
N ALA A 86 1.05 -8.35 5.89
CA ALA A 86 1.92 -7.80 4.84
C ALA A 86 2.72 -8.90 4.13
N ASP A 87 3.18 -8.58 2.91
CA ASP A 87 3.97 -9.51 2.12
C ASP A 87 5.43 -9.60 2.59
N ARG A 88 6.20 -10.48 1.95
CA ARG A 88 7.62 -10.71 2.26
C ARG A 88 8.52 -9.49 2.08
N GLY A 89 8.07 -8.47 1.34
CA GLY A 89 8.77 -7.21 1.20
C GLY A 89 8.92 -6.45 2.51
N TYR A 90 8.03 -6.71 3.47
CA TYR A 90 7.99 -6.11 4.80
C TYR A 90 8.64 -6.99 5.88
N ASP A 91 9.28 -8.10 5.51
CA ASP A 91 9.89 -9.03 6.47
C ASP A 91 11.10 -8.40 7.17
N SER A 92 10.91 -8.04 8.44
CA SER A 92 11.91 -7.45 9.33
C SER A 92 11.49 -7.66 10.78
N ASN A 93 12.38 -8.19 11.63
CA ASN A 93 12.12 -8.38 13.06
C ASN A 93 11.91 -7.03 13.75
N ALA A 94 12.76 -6.04 13.46
CA ALA A 94 12.61 -4.69 14.00
C ALA A 94 11.22 -4.08 13.67
N LEU A 95 10.69 -4.31 12.46
CA LEU A 95 9.35 -3.86 12.11
C LEU A 95 8.26 -4.61 12.89
N ARG A 96 8.41 -5.93 13.09
CA ARG A 96 7.46 -6.70 13.91
C ARG A 96 7.43 -6.19 15.35
N ASP A 97 8.59 -5.89 15.93
CA ASP A 97 8.68 -5.39 17.29
C ASP A 97 8.06 -3.98 17.40
N GLN A 98 8.33 -3.08 16.45
CA GLN A 98 7.68 -1.77 16.38
C GLN A 98 6.14 -1.86 16.27
N LEU A 99 5.61 -2.86 15.58
CA LEU A 99 4.17 -3.08 15.49
C LEU A 99 3.60 -3.58 16.81
N ARG A 100 4.26 -4.57 17.46
CA ARG A 100 3.86 -5.10 18.76
C ARG A 100 3.87 -4.03 19.87
N GLU A 101 4.90 -3.18 19.90
CA GLU A 101 4.97 -2.03 20.80
C GLU A 101 3.77 -1.08 20.65
N ARG A 102 3.18 -1.01 19.46
CA ARG A 102 1.98 -0.24 19.17
C ARG A 102 0.68 -1.01 19.43
N GLY A 103 0.76 -2.23 19.95
CA GLY A 103 -0.38 -3.11 20.17
C GLY A 103 -0.99 -3.68 18.89
N ILE A 104 -0.17 -3.79 17.82
CA ILE A 104 -0.59 -4.31 16.51
C ILE A 104 0.03 -5.67 16.29
N GLU A 105 -0.79 -6.70 16.03
CA GLU A 105 -0.31 -8.04 15.70
C GLU A 105 0.23 -8.10 14.26
N PRO A 106 1.55 -8.38 14.05
CA PRO A 106 2.14 -8.47 12.71
C PRO A 106 1.97 -9.85 12.09
N GLU A 107 1.19 -9.97 11.04
CA GLU A 107 1.12 -11.15 10.16
C GLU A 107 1.94 -10.92 8.90
N ILE A 108 3.26 -10.95 9.01
CA ILE A 108 4.18 -10.69 7.89
C ILE A 108 4.78 -12.02 7.45
N ALA A 109 4.68 -12.31 6.14
CA ALA A 109 5.27 -13.51 5.56
C ALA A 109 6.79 -13.53 5.74
N ASN A 110 7.34 -14.63 6.25
CA ASN A 110 8.77 -14.82 6.40
C ASN A 110 9.42 -15.16 5.05
N ARG A 111 10.57 -14.55 4.74
CA ARG A 111 11.32 -14.78 3.49
C ARG A 111 11.89 -16.18 3.40
N TYR A 112 12.25 -16.76 4.53
CA TYR A 112 12.98 -18.03 4.62
C TYR A 112 12.06 -19.25 4.76
N LEU A 113 10.76 -19.05 5.03
CA LEU A 113 9.79 -20.13 5.07
C LEU A 113 9.19 -20.38 3.69
N GLY A 114 9.02 -21.66 3.34
CA GLY A 114 8.48 -22.11 2.06
C GLY A 114 7.08 -21.56 1.75
N HIS A 115 6.56 -21.89 0.58
CA HIS A 115 5.20 -21.51 0.17
C HIS A 115 4.19 -22.22 1.08
N GLY A 116 3.21 -21.47 1.62
CA GLY A 116 2.16 -22.03 2.48
C GLY A 116 1.83 -21.21 3.73
N SER A 117 2.27 -19.95 3.80
CA SER A 117 2.03 -19.07 4.96
C SER A 117 0.55 -18.74 5.26
N GLY A 118 -0.43 -19.32 4.53
CA GLY A 118 -1.85 -19.01 4.70
C GLY A 118 -2.29 -17.60 4.31
N LEU A 119 -1.35 -16.72 4.00
CA LEU A 119 -1.58 -15.28 3.72
C LEU A 119 -2.11 -15.00 2.29
N GLY A 120 -2.31 -16.03 1.47
CA GLY A 120 -2.78 -15.88 0.08
C GLY A 120 -4.09 -15.10 -0.03
N ARG A 121 -5.05 -15.40 0.85
CA ARG A 121 -6.36 -14.73 0.89
C ARG A 121 -6.24 -13.25 1.23
N ALA A 122 -5.42 -12.89 2.21
CA ALA A 122 -5.21 -11.50 2.59
C ALA A 122 -4.47 -10.73 1.48
N ARG A 123 -3.46 -11.35 0.86
CA ARG A 123 -2.73 -10.76 -0.29
C ARG A 123 -3.64 -10.49 -1.47
N TRP A 124 -4.55 -11.42 -1.78
CA TRP A 124 -5.50 -11.24 -2.88
C TRP A 124 -6.37 -9.99 -2.72
N VAL A 125 -6.78 -9.66 -1.50
CA VAL A 125 -7.62 -8.47 -1.23
C VAL A 125 -6.92 -7.19 -1.69
N VAL A 126 -5.67 -6.98 -1.30
CA VAL A 126 -4.93 -5.77 -1.70
C VAL A 126 -4.52 -5.79 -3.18
N GLU A 127 -4.22 -6.98 -3.73
CA GLU A 127 -3.95 -7.15 -5.17
C GLU A 127 -5.15 -6.75 -6.02
N ARG A 128 -6.35 -7.16 -5.62
CA ARG A 128 -7.61 -6.77 -6.25
C ARG A 128 -7.81 -5.26 -6.23
N THR A 129 -7.53 -4.61 -5.09
CA THR A 129 -7.65 -3.15 -4.99
C THR A 129 -6.65 -2.45 -5.90
N PHE A 130 -5.42 -2.93 -5.99
CA PHE A 130 -4.46 -2.42 -6.98
C PHE A 130 -4.94 -2.65 -8.42
N ALA A 131 -5.54 -3.79 -8.73
CA ALA A 131 -6.10 -4.04 -10.05
C ALA A 131 -7.16 -2.99 -10.41
N TRP A 132 -8.09 -2.68 -9.50
CA TRP A 132 -9.07 -1.61 -9.71
C TRP A 132 -8.44 -0.24 -9.93
N LEU A 133 -7.45 0.13 -9.13
CA LEU A 133 -6.74 1.40 -9.28
C LEU A 133 -6.00 1.48 -10.62
N HIS A 134 -5.42 0.37 -11.09
CA HIS A 134 -4.66 0.32 -12.35
C HIS A 134 -5.55 0.28 -13.61
N HIS A 135 -6.87 0.15 -13.50
CA HIS A 135 -7.76 0.48 -14.61
C HIS A 135 -7.72 1.98 -14.95
N LEU A 136 -7.32 2.82 -14.02
CA LEU A 136 -7.03 4.23 -14.29
C LEU A 136 -5.63 4.36 -14.88
N LYS A 137 -5.51 4.67 -16.16
CA LYS A 137 -4.22 4.75 -16.91
C LYS A 137 -3.19 5.63 -16.21
N ARG A 138 -3.60 6.71 -15.55
CA ARG A 138 -2.73 7.61 -14.78
C ARG A 138 -2.12 6.95 -13.54
N LEU A 139 -2.73 5.88 -13.01
CA LEU A 139 -2.20 5.12 -11.88
C LEU A 139 -1.38 3.90 -12.31
N LEU A 140 -1.62 3.40 -13.52
CA LEU A 140 -0.81 2.33 -14.10
C LEU A 140 0.57 2.82 -14.52
N VAL A 141 0.63 4.01 -15.14
CA VAL A 141 1.85 4.64 -15.63
C VAL A 141 1.94 6.05 -15.08
N ARG A 142 3.08 6.39 -14.46
CA ARG A 142 3.30 7.73 -13.96
C ARG A 142 3.81 8.66 -15.08
N TYR A 143 3.02 9.66 -15.42
CA TYR A 143 3.38 10.73 -16.36
C TYR A 143 3.86 12.00 -15.63
N ASP A 144 3.45 12.18 -14.39
CA ASP A 144 3.62 13.42 -13.65
C ASP A 144 5.02 13.52 -13.05
N ARG A 145 5.68 14.67 -13.24
CA ARG A 145 7.02 14.95 -12.65
C ARG A 145 6.91 15.18 -11.13
N ARG A 146 5.88 15.91 -10.73
CA ARG A 146 5.59 16.20 -9.31
C ARG A 146 4.89 15.01 -8.69
N HIS A 147 5.38 14.56 -7.52
CA HIS A 147 4.80 13.39 -6.86
C HIS A 147 3.42 13.70 -6.28
N GLU A 148 3.18 14.96 -5.86
CA GLU A 148 1.92 15.40 -5.29
C GLU A 148 0.76 15.24 -6.28
N ILE A 149 1.01 15.47 -7.56
CA ILE A 149 0.00 15.30 -8.62
C ILE A 149 -0.34 13.80 -8.75
N HIS A 150 0.67 12.94 -8.77
CA HIS A 150 0.45 11.50 -8.86
C HIS A 150 -0.23 10.95 -7.58
N GLU A 151 0.14 11.46 -6.41
CA GLU A 151 -0.51 11.11 -5.15
C GLU A 151 -1.97 11.59 -5.11
N ALA A 152 -2.29 12.76 -5.67
CA ALA A 152 -3.66 13.24 -5.84
C ALA A 152 -4.49 12.33 -6.76
N PHE A 153 -3.94 11.85 -7.88
CA PHE A 153 -4.62 10.85 -8.71
C PHE A 153 -4.87 9.54 -7.96
N LEU A 154 -3.92 9.10 -7.13
CA LEU A 154 -4.08 7.92 -6.29
C LEU A 154 -5.21 8.13 -5.26
N ALA A 155 -5.26 9.32 -4.64
CA ALA A 155 -6.35 9.70 -3.74
C ALA A 155 -7.72 9.63 -4.43
N ILE A 156 -7.86 10.23 -5.62
CA ILE A 156 -9.09 10.17 -6.41
C ILE A 156 -9.46 8.72 -6.74
N GLY A 157 -8.49 7.91 -7.14
CA GLY A 157 -8.71 6.48 -7.40
C GLY A 157 -9.22 5.74 -6.17
N CYS A 158 -8.64 5.99 -4.99
CA CYS A 158 -9.11 5.42 -3.72
C CYS A 158 -10.53 5.88 -3.39
N CYS A 159 -10.85 7.15 -3.58
CA CYS A 159 -12.22 7.68 -3.40
C CYS A 159 -13.23 6.97 -4.32
N LEU A 160 -12.88 6.74 -5.59
CA LEU A 160 -13.74 6.00 -6.53
C LEU A 160 -13.98 4.56 -6.10
N VAL A 161 -12.96 3.87 -5.56
CA VAL A 161 -13.12 2.52 -4.99
C VAL A 161 -14.09 2.54 -3.81
N CYS A 162 -13.91 3.48 -2.88
CA CYS A 162 -14.81 3.65 -1.73
C CYS A 162 -16.26 3.95 -2.17
N PHE A 163 -16.43 4.86 -3.11
CA PHE A 163 -17.75 5.25 -3.64
C PHE A 163 -18.49 4.06 -4.27
N LYS A 164 -17.81 3.29 -5.13
CA LYS A 164 -18.39 2.07 -5.72
C LYS A 164 -18.78 1.04 -4.66
N ARG A 165 -18.01 0.94 -3.59
CA ARG A 165 -18.33 0.05 -2.47
C ARG A 165 -19.59 0.50 -1.72
N LEU A 166 -19.74 1.79 -1.48
CA LEU A 166 -20.95 2.36 -0.87
C LEU A 166 -22.20 2.08 -1.72
N GLN A 167 -22.12 2.31 -3.04
CA GLN A 167 -23.22 2.03 -3.95
C GLN A 167 -23.67 0.55 -3.93
N ASN A 168 -22.73 -0.39 -3.79
CA ASN A 168 -23.04 -1.82 -3.76
C ASN A 168 -23.47 -2.33 -2.38
N SER A 169 -23.45 -1.49 -1.34
CA SER A 169 -23.89 -1.82 0.02
C SER A 169 -25.23 -1.20 0.42
N LEU A 170 -25.79 -0.36 -0.44
CA LEU A 170 -27.15 0.17 -0.36
C LEU A 170 -28.14 -0.69 -1.18
#